data_735c3d00d5562361bd34bf10e01f66cb
#
_entry.id   735c3d00d5562361bd34bf10e01f66cb
#
_cell.length_a   1.000
_cell.length_b   1.000
_cell.length_c   1.000
_cell.angle_alpha   90.00
_cell.angle_beta   90.00
_cell.angle_gamma   90.00
#
_symmetry.space_group_name_H-M   'P 1'
#
loop_
_entity.id
_entity.type
_entity.pdbx_description
1 polymer ?
#
loop_
_entity_poly.entity_id
_entity_poly.type
_entity_poly.pdbx_seq_one_letter_code
_entity_poly.pdbx_strand_id
1 'polypeptide(L)'
;KDPRTYIPETPGWNEITHGLTQVPFVSLALGPCAGMGAGRVAASHFSVMVKELSQVFVAGPPVAIALGEDVTKEELGGWKIQGQNGTVDNVVDTEAHAFETARRFLSYLSASVHELPARTPTADSPDRREESLLSIVPTDGKTPYKPRKIIDAAVDRGSFFEIGHDWGRGIVCGFARLDGYPVGILAGDPFFLDGAWTADVCDKVTRHMDLCSQFHLPVVHFVDCPGFAVGVKAETAGVTRAGVRAMTAIYQADVPV
;
A
#
# COMPACT_ATOMS: atom_id res chain seq x y z
N LYS A 1 6.60 23.60 -37.05
CA LYS A 1 5.91 22.57 -36.23
C LYS A 1 5.69 21.36 -37.12
N ASP A 2 6.13 20.18 -36.70
CA ASP A 2 5.85 18.91 -37.38
C ASP A 2 4.37 18.61 -37.22
N PRO A 3 3.58 18.49 -38.29
CA PRO A 3 2.15 18.24 -38.21
C PRO A 3 1.82 16.78 -37.87
N ARG A 4 2.82 15.90 -37.74
CA ARG A 4 2.61 14.49 -37.44
C ARG A 4 2.31 14.30 -35.95
N THR A 5 1.25 13.56 -35.68
CA THR A 5 0.93 13.11 -34.32
C THR A 5 1.68 11.82 -34.05
N TYR A 6 2.47 11.77 -33.00
CA TYR A 6 3.20 10.58 -32.55
C TYR A 6 3.22 10.52 -31.01
N ILE A 7 3.37 9.33 -30.50
CA ILE A 7 3.63 9.15 -29.05
C ILE A 7 5.11 9.44 -28.83
N PRO A 8 5.48 10.46 -28.04
CA PRO A 8 6.87 10.76 -27.75
C PRO A 8 7.56 9.57 -27.09
N GLU A 9 8.79 9.30 -27.46
CA GLU A 9 9.63 8.37 -26.71
C GLU A 9 9.81 8.88 -25.28
N THR A 10 9.75 7.96 -24.33
CA THR A 10 10.02 8.22 -22.91
C THR A 10 11.31 7.49 -22.53
N PRO A 11 12.48 8.12 -22.70
CA PRO A 11 13.77 7.45 -22.47
C PRO A 11 13.85 6.87 -21.04
N GLY A 12 14.33 5.64 -20.95
CA GLY A 12 14.48 4.92 -19.68
C GLY A 12 13.19 4.34 -19.09
N TRP A 13 12.03 4.52 -19.73
CA TRP A 13 10.78 3.97 -19.21
C TRP A 13 10.70 2.46 -19.41
N ASN A 14 11.20 1.94 -20.52
CA ASN A 14 11.27 0.50 -20.77
C ASN A 14 12.16 -0.20 -19.76
N GLU A 15 13.30 0.39 -19.41
CA GLU A 15 14.23 -0.13 -18.41
C GLU A 15 13.61 -0.12 -17.02
N ILE A 16 12.87 0.94 -16.67
CA ILE A 16 12.15 1.02 -15.40
C ILE A 16 11.05 -0.04 -15.33
N THR A 17 10.20 -0.15 -16.36
CA THR A 17 9.12 -1.13 -16.37
C THR A 17 9.63 -2.57 -16.38
N HIS A 18 10.74 -2.83 -17.08
CA HIS A 18 11.42 -4.13 -17.00
C HIS A 18 12.00 -4.36 -15.60
N GLY A 19 12.69 -3.38 -15.03
CA GLY A 19 13.23 -3.47 -13.67
C GLY A 19 12.17 -3.73 -12.61
N LEU A 20 10.98 -3.12 -12.74
CA LEU A 20 9.84 -3.37 -11.85
C LEU A 20 9.40 -4.85 -11.83
N THR A 21 9.63 -5.61 -12.89
CA THR A 21 9.33 -7.05 -12.90
C THR A 21 10.45 -7.91 -12.32
N GLN A 22 11.60 -7.35 -11.93
CA GLN A 22 12.79 -8.10 -11.54
C GLN A 22 13.27 -7.83 -10.12
N VAL A 23 13.21 -6.56 -9.68
CA VAL A 23 13.79 -6.13 -8.40
C VAL A 23 12.84 -5.19 -7.65
N PRO A 24 12.95 -5.08 -6.32
CA PRO A 24 12.16 -4.11 -5.56
C PRO A 24 12.53 -2.67 -5.93
N PHE A 25 11.52 -1.87 -6.27
CA PHE A 25 11.66 -0.44 -6.51
C PHE A 25 10.99 0.33 -5.38
N VAL A 26 11.74 1.25 -4.78
CA VAL A 26 11.23 2.18 -3.76
C VAL A 26 11.45 3.61 -4.24
N SER A 27 10.41 4.41 -4.21
CA SER A 27 10.48 5.84 -4.54
C SER A 27 10.31 6.70 -3.30
N LEU A 28 11.22 7.65 -3.11
CA LEU A 28 11.14 8.67 -2.08
C LEU A 28 10.85 10.02 -2.74
N ALA A 29 9.66 10.56 -2.51
CA ALA A 29 9.34 11.92 -2.92
C ALA A 29 9.88 12.89 -1.85
N LEU A 30 11.02 13.51 -2.13
CA LEU A 30 11.73 14.44 -1.23
C LEU A 30 11.64 15.90 -1.72
N GLY A 31 10.65 16.19 -2.58
CA GLY A 31 10.38 17.50 -3.15
C GLY A 31 9.21 17.41 -4.14
N PRO A 32 8.87 18.51 -4.82
CA PRO A 32 7.82 18.49 -5.84
C PRO A 32 8.16 17.57 -7.02
N CYS A 33 7.32 16.58 -7.29
CA CYS A 33 7.42 15.62 -8.39
C CYS A 33 6.29 15.85 -9.38
N ALA A 34 6.60 16.13 -10.64
CA ALA A 34 5.63 16.39 -11.70
C ALA A 34 5.87 15.47 -12.91
N GLY A 35 4.82 15.19 -13.69
CA GLY A 35 4.88 14.45 -14.94
C GLY A 35 5.52 13.06 -14.74
N MET A 36 6.56 12.75 -15.50
CA MET A 36 7.25 11.46 -15.42
C MET A 36 7.91 11.19 -14.06
N GLY A 37 8.29 12.23 -13.30
CA GLY A 37 8.75 12.09 -11.91
C GLY A 37 7.65 11.52 -11.02
N ALA A 38 6.44 12.08 -11.12
CA ALA A 38 5.26 11.56 -10.42
C ALA A 38 4.90 10.14 -10.90
N GLY A 39 4.99 9.89 -12.21
CA GLY A 39 4.79 8.54 -12.77
C GLY A 39 5.71 7.49 -12.18
N ARG A 40 6.99 7.83 -11.96
CA ARG A 40 7.96 6.92 -11.31
C ARG A 40 7.61 6.65 -9.85
N VAL A 41 7.15 7.67 -9.12
CA VAL A 41 6.69 7.50 -7.72
C VAL A 41 5.51 6.53 -7.68
N ALA A 42 4.49 6.75 -8.51
CA ALA A 42 3.28 5.93 -8.53
C ALA A 42 3.51 4.50 -9.06
N ALA A 43 4.49 4.32 -9.97
CA ALA A 43 4.79 3.00 -10.55
C ALA A 43 5.62 2.11 -9.62
N SER A 44 6.31 2.65 -8.62
CA SER A 44 7.19 1.87 -7.74
C SER A 44 6.40 0.91 -6.85
N HIS A 45 7.06 -0.16 -6.39
CA HIS A 45 6.47 -1.15 -5.48
C HIS A 45 6.11 -0.55 -4.13
N PHE A 46 6.87 0.44 -3.69
CA PHE A 46 6.61 1.18 -2.47
C PHE A 46 7.06 2.63 -2.63
N SER A 47 6.23 3.56 -2.17
CA SER A 47 6.49 4.98 -2.28
C SER A 47 6.27 5.69 -0.94
N VAL A 48 7.15 6.63 -0.65
CA VAL A 48 7.10 7.46 0.56
C VAL A 48 7.18 8.92 0.17
N MET A 49 6.33 9.75 0.78
CA MET A 49 6.45 11.20 0.67
C MET A 49 6.64 11.85 2.04
N VAL A 50 7.32 13.00 2.05
CA VAL A 50 7.56 13.79 3.27
C VAL A 50 6.54 14.92 3.32
N LYS A 51 5.81 15.02 4.44
CA LYS A 51 4.81 16.08 4.67
C LYS A 51 5.40 17.47 4.45
N GLU A 52 4.61 18.33 3.84
CA GLU A 52 4.92 19.75 3.61
C GLU A 52 6.18 20.01 2.76
N LEU A 53 7.04 19.00 2.54
CA LEU A 53 8.23 19.11 1.71
C LEU A 53 7.95 18.65 0.27
N SER A 54 7.20 17.58 0.10
CA SER A 54 6.98 16.94 -1.20
C SER A 54 5.54 17.05 -1.67
N GLN A 55 5.38 17.15 -2.98
CA GLN A 55 4.11 17.06 -3.68
C GLN A 55 4.26 16.17 -4.90
N VAL A 56 3.20 15.44 -5.25
CA VAL A 56 3.17 14.54 -6.41
C VAL A 56 1.95 14.88 -7.24
N PHE A 57 2.13 15.22 -8.52
CA PHE A 57 1.03 15.61 -9.41
C PHE A 57 1.38 15.37 -10.88
N VAL A 58 0.38 15.20 -11.72
CA VAL A 58 0.55 15.04 -13.18
C VAL A 58 1.19 16.30 -13.78
N ALA A 59 0.67 17.47 -13.41
CA ALA A 59 1.20 18.78 -13.83
C ALA A 59 1.10 19.74 -12.67
N GLY A 60 2.01 20.71 -12.58
CA GLY A 60 2.06 21.68 -11.49
C GLY A 60 1.02 22.80 -11.58
N PRO A 61 0.90 23.65 -10.55
CA PRO A 61 -0.07 24.74 -10.47
C PRO A 61 -0.17 25.66 -11.70
N PRO A 62 0.92 25.98 -12.43
CA PRO A 62 0.78 26.82 -13.63
C PRO A 62 -0.15 26.23 -14.70
N VAL A 63 -0.25 24.90 -14.78
CA VAL A 63 -1.18 24.23 -15.72
C VAL A 63 -2.60 24.25 -15.17
N ALA A 64 -2.79 24.01 -13.87
CA ALA A 64 -4.10 24.09 -13.21
C ALA A 64 -4.68 25.52 -13.32
N ILE A 65 -3.86 26.54 -13.09
CA ILE A 65 -4.25 27.96 -13.24
C ILE A 65 -4.69 28.26 -14.68
N ALA A 66 -3.99 27.73 -15.68
CA ALA A 66 -4.40 27.88 -17.09
C ALA A 66 -5.73 27.19 -17.41
N LEU A 67 -6.17 26.24 -16.59
CA LEU A 67 -7.48 25.59 -16.67
C LEU A 67 -8.54 26.24 -15.78
N GLY A 68 -8.20 27.33 -15.06
CA GLY A 68 -9.11 28.07 -14.22
C GLY A 68 -9.13 27.67 -12.75
N GLU A 69 -8.17 26.83 -12.31
CA GLU A 69 -8.04 26.41 -10.92
C GLU A 69 -6.86 27.13 -10.26
N ASP A 70 -7.14 28.08 -9.38
CA ASP A 70 -6.11 28.79 -8.59
C ASP A 70 -5.79 27.96 -7.33
N VAL A 71 -4.75 27.16 -7.40
CA VAL A 71 -4.37 26.20 -6.35
C VAL A 71 -2.87 26.25 -6.07
N THR A 72 -2.51 26.02 -4.83
CA THR A 72 -1.12 25.80 -4.39
C THR A 72 -0.63 24.39 -4.75
N LYS A 73 0.69 24.17 -4.68
CA LYS A 73 1.26 22.83 -4.85
C LYS A 73 0.71 21.83 -3.83
N GLU A 74 0.52 22.28 -2.59
CA GLU A 74 0.04 21.44 -1.51
C GLU A 74 -1.44 21.04 -1.69
N GLU A 75 -2.27 21.98 -2.14
CA GLU A 75 -3.69 21.73 -2.47
C GLU A 75 -3.85 20.85 -3.72
N LEU A 76 -2.89 20.88 -4.64
CA LEU A 76 -2.95 20.08 -5.88
C LEU A 76 -2.41 18.66 -5.69
N GLY A 77 -1.34 18.47 -4.93
CA GLY A 77 -0.66 17.18 -4.86
C GLY A 77 0.08 16.93 -3.55
N GLY A 78 -0.32 17.58 -2.47
CA GLY A 78 0.23 17.39 -1.13
C GLY A 78 -0.19 16.05 -0.50
N TRP A 79 0.38 15.76 0.65
CA TRP A 79 0.22 14.48 1.35
C TRP A 79 -1.22 14.14 1.71
N LYS A 80 -2.07 15.12 1.99
CA LYS A 80 -3.50 14.93 2.30
C LYS A 80 -4.30 14.39 1.11
N ILE A 81 -3.80 14.58 -0.10
CA ILE A 81 -4.41 14.06 -1.32
C ILE A 81 -3.76 12.74 -1.71
N GLN A 82 -2.44 12.75 -1.88
CA GLN A 82 -1.72 11.61 -2.49
C GLN A 82 -1.58 10.42 -1.55
N GLY A 83 -1.56 10.64 -0.24
CA GLY A 83 -1.58 9.57 0.75
C GLY A 83 -2.97 8.94 0.94
N GLN A 84 -4.05 9.68 0.60
CA GLN A 84 -5.42 9.17 0.78
C GLN A 84 -6.01 8.53 -0.47
N ASN A 85 -5.45 8.80 -1.65
CA ASN A 85 -5.90 8.23 -2.92
C ASN A 85 -5.05 7.05 -3.42
N GLY A 86 -4.02 6.66 -2.65
CA GLY A 86 -3.16 5.53 -2.97
C GLY A 86 -2.08 5.80 -4.02
N THR A 87 -1.87 7.05 -4.44
CA THR A 87 -0.75 7.42 -5.32
C THR A 87 0.59 7.23 -4.60
N VAL A 88 0.60 7.48 -3.29
CA VAL A 88 1.75 7.27 -2.40
C VAL A 88 1.33 6.34 -1.27
N ASP A 89 2.18 5.36 -0.96
CA ASP A 89 1.86 4.35 0.05
C ASP A 89 1.98 4.91 1.47
N ASN A 90 3.11 5.52 1.83
CA ASN A 90 3.32 6.02 3.19
C ASN A 90 3.73 7.50 3.21
N VAL A 91 3.27 8.19 4.22
CA VAL A 91 3.58 9.60 4.48
C VAL A 91 4.35 9.70 5.79
N VAL A 92 5.46 10.45 5.79
CA VAL A 92 6.34 10.63 6.94
C VAL A 92 6.64 12.09 7.20
N ASP A 93 7.14 12.41 8.39
CA ASP A 93 7.39 13.79 8.80
C ASP A 93 8.76 14.33 8.37
N THR A 94 9.75 13.46 8.14
CA THR A 94 11.12 13.86 7.81
C THR A 94 11.76 12.99 6.74
N GLU A 95 12.78 13.53 6.04
CA GLU A 95 13.58 12.75 5.07
C GLU A 95 14.29 11.57 5.73
N ALA A 96 14.83 11.75 6.93
CA ALA A 96 15.47 10.67 7.69
C ALA A 96 14.50 9.50 7.90
N HIS A 97 13.26 9.80 8.31
CA HIS A 97 12.21 8.80 8.47
C HIS A 97 11.81 8.15 7.13
N ALA A 98 11.85 8.90 6.01
CA ALA A 98 11.61 8.32 4.69
C ALA A 98 12.67 7.27 4.32
N PHE A 99 13.94 7.52 4.59
CA PHE A 99 15.02 6.55 4.38
C PHE A 99 14.91 5.32 5.30
N GLU A 100 14.54 5.51 6.57
CA GLU A 100 14.30 4.41 7.50
C GLU A 100 13.13 3.53 7.04
N THR A 101 12.03 4.15 6.64
CA THR A 101 10.83 3.50 6.11
C THR A 101 11.16 2.68 4.86
N ALA A 102 11.93 3.24 3.94
CA ALA A 102 12.38 2.53 2.73
C ALA A 102 13.26 1.31 3.06
N ARG A 103 14.24 1.48 3.97
CA ARG A 103 15.09 0.35 4.41
C ARG A 103 14.26 -0.72 5.09
N ARG A 104 13.28 -0.33 5.91
CA ARG A 104 12.39 -1.28 6.59
C ARG A 104 11.55 -2.06 5.59
N PHE A 105 10.95 -1.40 4.60
CA PHE A 105 10.24 -2.08 3.51
C PHE A 105 11.15 -3.11 2.79
N LEU A 106 12.32 -2.68 2.35
CA LEU A 106 13.26 -3.55 1.64
C LEU A 106 13.76 -4.74 2.48
N SER A 107 13.75 -4.61 3.81
CA SER A 107 14.20 -5.70 4.70
C SER A 107 13.32 -6.94 4.68
N TYR A 108 12.08 -6.84 4.19
CA TYR A 108 11.16 -7.98 4.04
C TYR A 108 11.32 -8.72 2.72
N LEU A 109 11.98 -8.12 1.75
CA LEU A 109 12.06 -8.61 0.38
C LEU A 109 13.45 -9.21 0.08
N SER A 110 13.49 -10.09 -0.92
CA SER A 110 14.74 -10.53 -1.54
C SER A 110 15.31 -9.44 -2.47
N ALA A 111 16.56 -9.61 -2.89
CA ALA A 111 17.19 -8.69 -3.83
C ALA A 111 16.55 -8.72 -5.23
N SER A 112 15.90 -9.82 -5.59
CA SER A 112 15.22 -10.00 -6.87
C SER A 112 14.06 -10.99 -6.75
N VAL A 113 13.20 -11.03 -7.75
CA VAL A 113 12.10 -12.02 -7.87
C VAL A 113 12.59 -13.45 -8.09
N HIS A 114 13.88 -13.66 -8.32
CA HIS A 114 14.48 -15.00 -8.52
C HIS A 114 14.96 -15.64 -7.22
N GLU A 115 14.76 -14.96 -6.08
CA GLU A 115 15.22 -15.39 -4.77
C GLU A 115 14.05 -15.36 -3.78
N LEU A 116 13.99 -16.33 -2.88
CA LEU A 116 13.03 -16.30 -1.77
C LEU A 116 13.51 -15.35 -0.68
N PRO A 117 12.61 -14.60 -0.01
CA PRO A 117 12.97 -13.77 1.11
C PRO A 117 13.60 -14.57 2.25
N ALA A 118 14.70 -14.06 2.79
CA ALA A 118 15.45 -14.75 3.82
C ALA A 118 14.77 -14.68 5.20
N ARG A 119 14.86 -15.78 5.96
CA ARG A 119 14.50 -15.77 7.38
C ARG A 119 15.48 -14.89 8.17
N THR A 120 14.97 -13.99 8.98
CA THR A 120 15.75 -13.19 9.93
C THR A 120 15.73 -13.85 11.30
N PRO A 121 16.86 -14.03 12.00
CA PRO A 121 16.85 -14.54 13.35
C PRO A 121 15.93 -13.72 14.27
N THR A 122 15.12 -14.39 15.05
CA THR A 122 14.22 -13.78 16.05
C THR A 122 14.46 -14.42 17.41
N ALA A 123 14.29 -13.63 18.47
CA ALA A 123 14.26 -14.13 19.85
C ALA A 123 12.82 -14.39 20.32
N ASP A 124 11.83 -14.06 19.49
CA ASP A 124 10.43 -14.30 19.82
C ASP A 124 10.10 -15.79 19.65
N SER A 125 9.39 -16.37 20.60
CA SER A 125 9.04 -17.78 20.55
C SER A 125 7.89 -18.03 19.58
N PRO A 126 7.98 -19.01 18.66
CA PRO A 126 6.86 -19.39 17.82
C PRO A 126 5.67 -19.97 18.63
N ASP A 127 5.94 -20.45 19.85
CA ASP A 127 4.91 -20.94 20.77
C ASP A 127 4.33 -19.85 21.66
N ARG A 128 4.65 -18.59 21.44
CA ARG A 128 4.13 -17.45 22.20
C ARG A 128 2.58 -17.44 22.17
N ARG A 129 2.00 -17.26 23.33
CA ARG A 129 0.56 -17.13 23.52
C ARG A 129 0.25 -15.82 24.19
N GLU A 130 -0.62 -15.03 23.56
CA GLU A 130 -1.03 -13.73 24.07
C GLU A 130 -2.44 -13.84 24.68
N GLU A 131 -2.54 -13.82 26.00
CA GLU A 131 -3.79 -13.91 26.76
C GLU A 131 -4.78 -12.80 26.37
N SER A 132 -4.29 -11.63 25.96
CA SER A 132 -5.08 -10.51 25.47
C SER A 132 -6.01 -10.87 24.31
N LEU A 133 -5.63 -11.85 23.48
CA LEU A 133 -6.46 -12.30 22.36
C LEU A 133 -7.78 -12.91 22.78
N LEU A 134 -7.89 -13.43 24.01
CA LEU A 134 -9.14 -14.01 24.54
C LEU A 134 -10.25 -12.99 24.76
N SER A 135 -9.91 -11.70 24.86
CA SER A 135 -10.87 -10.63 25.15
C SER A 135 -10.75 -9.41 24.24
N ILE A 136 -9.89 -9.46 23.22
CA ILE A 136 -9.61 -8.30 22.36
C ILE A 136 -10.79 -7.95 21.44
N VAL A 137 -11.56 -8.97 21.03
CA VAL A 137 -12.79 -8.81 20.25
C VAL A 137 -13.97 -8.78 21.20
N PRO A 138 -14.74 -7.67 21.23
CA PRO A 138 -15.94 -7.57 22.08
C PRO A 138 -16.98 -8.62 21.71
N THR A 139 -17.64 -9.21 22.72
CA THR A 139 -18.64 -10.27 22.52
C THR A 139 -20.00 -9.75 22.09
N ASP A 140 -20.23 -8.44 22.13
CA ASP A 140 -21.49 -7.80 21.74
C ASP A 140 -21.71 -7.75 20.21
N GLY A 141 -20.65 -8.02 19.42
CA GLY A 141 -20.69 -8.00 17.95
C GLY A 141 -20.98 -6.63 17.33
N LYS A 142 -20.92 -5.55 18.12
CA LYS A 142 -21.21 -4.18 17.66
C LYS A 142 -20.06 -3.21 17.92
N THR A 143 -19.28 -3.45 18.97
CA THR A 143 -18.16 -2.59 19.34
C THR A 143 -16.96 -2.91 18.47
N PRO A 144 -16.42 -1.93 17.69
CA PRO A 144 -15.25 -2.17 16.88
C PRO A 144 -14.01 -2.41 17.74
N TYR A 145 -13.10 -3.24 17.25
CA TYR A 145 -11.82 -3.55 17.90
C TYR A 145 -10.65 -3.11 17.01
N LYS A 146 -9.45 -3.02 17.59
CA LYS A 146 -8.23 -2.57 16.87
C LYS A 146 -7.51 -3.76 16.24
N PRO A 147 -7.61 -3.99 14.92
CA PRO A 147 -6.98 -5.13 14.25
C PRO A 147 -5.46 -5.12 14.39
N ARG A 148 -4.82 -3.96 14.44
CA ARG A 148 -3.36 -3.82 14.64
C ARG A 148 -2.87 -4.48 15.93
N LYS A 149 -3.70 -4.49 17.00
CA LYS A 149 -3.35 -5.21 18.24
C LYS A 149 -3.40 -6.73 18.07
N ILE A 150 -4.31 -7.23 17.23
CA ILE A 150 -4.38 -8.66 16.91
C ILE A 150 -3.17 -9.05 16.08
N ILE A 151 -2.81 -8.24 15.09
CA ILE A 151 -1.62 -8.45 14.26
C ILE A 151 -0.37 -8.49 15.15
N ASP A 152 -0.17 -7.47 16.01
CA ASP A 152 1.00 -7.39 16.91
C ASP A 152 1.10 -8.59 17.88
N ALA A 153 -0.05 -9.14 18.29
CA ALA A 153 -0.09 -10.32 19.14
C ALA A 153 0.22 -11.63 18.39
N ALA A 154 -0.05 -11.68 17.09
CA ALA A 154 0.10 -12.89 16.28
C ALA A 154 1.46 -13.01 15.58
N VAL A 155 2.11 -11.88 15.25
CA VAL A 155 3.40 -11.84 14.52
C VAL A 155 4.59 -11.62 15.47
N ASP A 156 5.79 -11.79 14.99
CA ASP A 156 7.01 -11.49 15.76
C ASP A 156 6.98 -10.02 16.25
N ARG A 157 7.32 -9.81 17.52
CA ARG A 157 7.20 -8.51 18.17
C ARG A 157 7.94 -7.41 17.43
N GLY A 158 7.23 -6.31 17.15
CA GLY A 158 7.77 -5.14 16.45
C GLY A 158 8.05 -5.36 14.97
N SER A 159 7.70 -6.53 14.42
CA SER A 159 7.92 -6.83 13.02
C SER A 159 6.84 -6.25 12.09
N PHE A 160 5.67 -5.89 12.59
CA PHE A 160 4.62 -5.37 11.71
C PHE A 160 5.01 -4.00 11.12
N PHE A 161 4.92 -3.91 9.80
CA PHE A 161 5.16 -2.72 8.99
C PHE A 161 3.95 -2.43 8.12
N GLU A 162 3.17 -1.42 8.47
CA GLU A 162 1.96 -1.05 7.76
C GLU A 162 2.26 -0.29 6.47
N ILE A 163 1.52 -0.61 5.39
CA ILE A 163 1.61 0.01 4.07
C ILE A 163 0.25 0.63 3.75
N GLY A 164 0.25 1.90 3.32
CA GLY A 164 -0.96 2.59 2.90
C GLY A 164 -1.94 2.87 4.05
N HIS A 165 -1.45 3.28 5.21
CA HIS A 165 -2.27 3.55 6.41
C HIS A 165 -3.45 4.50 6.13
N ASP A 166 -3.25 5.54 5.32
CA ASP A 166 -4.25 6.58 5.08
C ASP A 166 -5.16 6.30 3.88
N TRP A 167 -4.88 5.27 3.09
CA TRP A 167 -5.64 4.85 1.92
C TRP A 167 -6.37 3.54 2.16
N GLY A 168 -7.60 3.41 1.63
CA GLY A 168 -8.37 2.17 1.74
C GLY A 168 -8.48 1.68 3.18
N ARG A 169 -8.87 2.56 4.10
CA ARG A 169 -8.76 2.39 5.56
C ARG A 169 -9.58 1.25 6.14
N GLY A 170 -10.54 0.69 5.38
CA GLY A 170 -11.32 -0.49 5.78
C GLY A 170 -10.49 -1.78 5.83
N ILE A 171 -9.24 -1.74 5.35
CA ILE A 171 -8.30 -2.86 5.45
C ILE A 171 -6.91 -2.37 5.84
N VAL A 172 -6.27 -3.11 6.73
CA VAL A 172 -4.87 -2.97 7.09
C VAL A 172 -4.05 -3.88 6.18
N CYS A 173 -3.09 -3.32 5.46
CA CYS A 173 -2.12 -4.06 4.65
C CYS A 173 -0.71 -3.79 5.18
N GLY A 174 0.18 -4.76 5.06
CA GLY A 174 1.56 -4.56 5.46
C GLY A 174 2.38 -5.83 5.42
N PHE A 175 3.60 -5.74 5.90
CA PHE A 175 4.49 -6.88 6.08
C PHE A 175 4.74 -7.15 7.57
N ALA A 176 4.99 -8.39 7.88
CA ALA A 176 5.39 -8.80 9.23
C ALA A 176 6.35 -9.99 9.14
N ARG A 177 6.71 -10.57 10.29
CA ARG A 177 7.47 -11.81 10.35
C ARG A 177 6.79 -12.83 11.26
N LEU A 178 6.87 -14.08 10.88
CA LEU A 178 6.46 -15.23 11.68
C LEU A 178 7.67 -16.16 11.83
N ASP A 179 8.18 -16.32 13.03
CA ASP A 179 9.44 -17.03 13.31
C ASP A 179 10.59 -16.55 12.40
N GLY A 180 10.65 -15.22 12.16
CA GLY A 180 11.61 -14.56 11.31
C GLY A 180 11.33 -14.61 9.81
N TYR A 181 10.38 -15.42 9.33
CA TYR A 181 10.00 -15.48 7.92
C TYR A 181 9.10 -14.28 7.57
N PRO A 182 9.42 -13.50 6.53
CA PRO A 182 8.59 -12.40 6.11
C PRO A 182 7.28 -12.89 5.48
N VAL A 183 6.19 -12.22 5.84
CA VAL A 183 4.83 -12.51 5.35
C VAL A 183 4.09 -11.21 5.03
N GLY A 184 3.18 -11.27 4.07
CA GLY A 184 2.17 -10.24 3.85
C GLY A 184 1.05 -10.35 4.89
N ILE A 185 0.48 -9.22 5.29
CA ILE A 185 -0.64 -9.13 6.22
C ILE A 185 -1.81 -8.44 5.54
N LEU A 186 -2.99 -9.03 5.66
CA LEU A 186 -4.29 -8.42 5.40
C LEU A 186 -5.14 -8.54 6.66
N ALA A 187 -5.80 -7.45 7.10
CA ALA A 187 -6.74 -7.51 8.21
C ALA A 187 -7.87 -6.50 8.03
N GLY A 188 -9.11 -6.92 8.19
CA GLY A 188 -10.25 -6.00 8.20
C GLY A 188 -10.13 -4.97 9.32
N ASP A 189 -10.52 -3.71 9.06
CA ASP A 189 -10.56 -2.64 10.07
C ASP A 189 -12.01 -2.22 10.30
N PRO A 190 -12.67 -2.71 11.38
CA PRO A 190 -14.09 -2.45 11.63
C PRO A 190 -14.40 -0.99 11.97
N PHE A 191 -13.41 -0.13 12.21
CA PHE A 191 -13.63 1.30 12.39
C PHE A 191 -14.06 2.02 11.12
N PHE A 192 -13.91 1.38 9.94
CA PHE A 192 -14.27 1.96 8.65
C PHE A 192 -15.31 1.09 7.94
N LEU A 193 -16.57 1.52 7.98
CA LEU A 193 -17.71 0.81 7.38
C LEU A 193 -17.77 -0.69 7.79
N ASP A 194 -17.50 -0.96 9.06
CA ASP A 194 -17.43 -2.33 9.61
C ASP A 194 -16.49 -3.26 8.84
N GLY A 195 -15.44 -2.73 8.23
CA GLY A 195 -14.52 -3.49 7.39
C GLY A 195 -15.07 -3.83 5.99
N ALA A 196 -16.15 -3.21 5.54
CA ALA A 196 -16.68 -3.43 4.20
C ALA A 196 -15.68 -2.97 3.12
N TRP A 197 -15.59 -3.75 2.05
CA TRP A 197 -14.65 -3.50 0.96
C TRP A 197 -15.23 -2.47 -0.02
N THR A 198 -14.73 -1.25 0.05
CA THR A 198 -14.96 -0.16 -0.89
C THR A 198 -14.03 -0.32 -2.12
N ALA A 199 -14.22 0.49 -3.16
CA ALA A 199 -13.37 0.39 -4.36
C ALA A 199 -11.88 0.64 -4.05
N ASP A 200 -11.57 1.60 -3.19
CA ASP A 200 -10.22 1.91 -2.74
C ASP A 200 -9.61 0.80 -1.85
N VAL A 201 -10.42 0.15 -1.01
CA VAL A 201 -10.02 -1.05 -0.26
C VAL A 201 -9.67 -2.18 -1.24
N CYS A 202 -10.50 -2.42 -2.24
CA CYS A 202 -10.26 -3.45 -3.26
C CYS A 202 -8.97 -3.18 -4.05
N ASP A 203 -8.74 -1.93 -4.44
CA ASP A 203 -7.52 -1.54 -5.16
C ASP A 203 -6.27 -1.71 -4.28
N LYS A 204 -6.36 -1.39 -2.99
CA LYS A 204 -5.29 -1.62 -2.01
C LYS A 204 -4.98 -3.11 -1.82
N VAL A 205 -6.02 -3.95 -1.70
CA VAL A 205 -5.87 -5.41 -1.62
C VAL A 205 -5.20 -5.95 -2.88
N THR A 206 -5.67 -5.55 -4.06
CA THR A 206 -5.06 -5.95 -5.34
C THR A 206 -3.57 -5.63 -5.37
N ARG A 207 -3.21 -4.37 -5.11
CA ARG A 207 -1.81 -3.93 -5.08
C ARG A 207 -0.96 -4.73 -4.09
N HIS A 208 -1.49 -5.00 -2.89
CA HIS A 208 -0.78 -5.75 -1.87
C HIS A 208 -0.59 -7.22 -2.24
N MET A 209 -1.62 -7.86 -2.80
CA MET A 209 -1.54 -9.25 -3.26
C MET A 209 -0.56 -9.42 -4.41
N ASP A 210 -0.60 -8.51 -5.39
CA ASP A 210 0.36 -8.50 -6.51
C ASP A 210 1.80 -8.36 -6.00
N LEU A 211 2.03 -7.48 -5.03
CA LEU A 211 3.34 -7.28 -4.40
C LEU A 211 3.81 -8.55 -3.66
N CYS A 212 2.94 -9.16 -2.87
CA CYS A 212 3.25 -10.39 -2.14
C CYS A 212 3.54 -11.56 -3.09
N SER A 213 2.73 -11.72 -4.14
CA SER A 213 2.91 -12.75 -5.16
C SER A 213 4.24 -12.57 -5.90
N GLN A 214 4.54 -11.34 -6.33
CA GLN A 214 5.76 -11.04 -7.09
C GLN A 214 7.04 -11.32 -6.29
N PHE A 215 7.05 -11.06 -4.99
CA PHE A 215 8.23 -11.23 -4.12
C PHE A 215 8.13 -12.45 -3.18
N HIS A 216 7.25 -13.39 -3.49
CA HIS A 216 7.14 -14.68 -2.80
C HIS A 216 6.87 -14.59 -1.30
N LEU A 217 6.04 -13.63 -0.88
CA LEU A 217 5.61 -13.46 0.50
C LEU A 217 4.29 -14.22 0.74
N PRO A 218 4.26 -15.30 1.54
CA PRO A 218 3.01 -15.87 2.00
C PRO A 218 2.14 -14.82 2.69
N VAL A 219 0.83 -14.89 2.54
CA VAL A 219 -0.10 -13.90 3.10
C VAL A 219 -0.88 -14.49 4.26
N VAL A 220 -0.92 -13.78 5.37
CA VAL A 220 -1.81 -14.06 6.50
C VAL A 220 -2.98 -13.08 6.46
N HIS A 221 -4.18 -13.60 6.25
CA HIS A 221 -5.39 -12.81 6.19
C HIS A 221 -6.22 -13.01 7.47
N PHE A 222 -6.27 -11.97 8.31
CA PHE A 222 -7.21 -11.89 9.45
C PHE A 222 -8.56 -11.43 8.92
N VAL A 223 -9.40 -12.42 8.58
CA VAL A 223 -10.66 -12.18 7.89
C VAL A 223 -11.70 -11.67 8.88
N ASP A 224 -12.10 -10.42 8.72
CA ASP A 224 -13.29 -9.83 9.34
C ASP A 224 -13.86 -8.79 8.38
N CYS A 225 -14.85 -9.21 7.59
CA CYS A 225 -15.40 -8.41 6.50
C CYS A 225 -16.86 -8.82 6.26
N PRO A 226 -17.81 -7.87 6.27
CA PRO A 226 -19.21 -8.15 5.95
C PRO A 226 -19.45 -8.38 4.45
N GLY A 227 -18.46 -8.07 3.61
CA GLY A 227 -18.54 -8.12 2.16
C GLY A 227 -18.18 -6.80 1.49
N PHE A 228 -18.55 -6.65 0.21
CA PHE A 228 -18.35 -5.40 -0.51
C PHE A 228 -19.34 -4.31 -0.06
N ALA A 229 -18.88 -3.06 -0.09
CA ALA A 229 -19.74 -1.91 0.16
C ALA A 229 -20.88 -1.85 -0.86
N VAL A 230 -22.09 -1.54 -0.42
CA VAL A 230 -23.30 -1.49 -1.25
C VAL A 230 -23.86 -0.07 -1.31
N GLY A 231 -24.62 0.20 -2.36
CA GLY A 231 -25.35 1.46 -2.55
C GLY A 231 -24.78 2.34 -3.65
N VAL A 232 -25.51 3.39 -3.99
CA VAL A 232 -25.22 4.25 -5.15
C VAL A 232 -23.80 4.83 -5.11
N LYS A 233 -23.33 5.26 -3.92
CA LYS A 233 -21.97 5.79 -3.76
C LYS A 233 -20.90 4.76 -4.07
N ALA A 234 -21.08 3.51 -3.61
CA ALA A 234 -20.14 2.41 -3.86
C ALA A 234 -20.13 2.02 -5.35
N GLU A 235 -21.31 1.89 -5.97
CA GLU A 235 -21.42 1.58 -7.40
C GLU A 235 -20.84 2.68 -8.29
N THR A 236 -21.08 3.97 -7.94
CA THR A 236 -20.48 5.11 -8.64
C THR A 236 -18.95 5.11 -8.55
N ALA A 237 -18.39 4.65 -7.42
CA ALA A 237 -16.94 4.47 -7.25
C ALA A 237 -16.39 3.21 -7.97
N GLY A 238 -17.25 2.38 -8.60
CA GLY A 238 -16.84 1.21 -9.36
C GLY A 238 -16.50 -0.02 -8.50
N VAL A 239 -17.12 -0.16 -7.32
CA VAL A 239 -16.84 -1.25 -6.37
C VAL A 239 -16.95 -2.64 -6.99
N THR A 240 -17.93 -2.87 -7.88
CA THR A 240 -18.10 -4.17 -8.54
C THR A 240 -16.86 -4.57 -9.35
N ARG A 241 -16.31 -3.66 -10.15
CA ARG A 241 -15.09 -3.95 -10.94
C ARG A 241 -13.85 -4.08 -10.05
N ALA A 242 -13.68 -3.18 -9.09
CA ALA A 242 -12.57 -3.22 -8.15
C ALA A 242 -12.60 -4.52 -7.32
N GLY A 243 -13.79 -4.94 -6.86
CA GLY A 243 -13.99 -6.18 -6.11
C GLY A 243 -13.59 -7.43 -6.89
N VAL A 244 -13.99 -7.52 -8.16
CA VAL A 244 -13.58 -8.65 -9.02
C VAL A 244 -12.06 -8.69 -9.20
N ARG A 245 -11.39 -7.53 -9.35
CA ARG A 245 -9.92 -7.47 -9.43
C ARG A 245 -9.26 -7.96 -8.14
N ALA A 246 -9.74 -7.51 -6.99
CA ALA A 246 -9.21 -7.94 -5.70
C ALA A 246 -9.39 -9.45 -5.47
N MET A 247 -10.55 -10.00 -5.77
CA MET A 247 -10.79 -11.44 -5.74
C MET A 247 -9.85 -12.17 -6.68
N THR A 248 -9.69 -11.69 -7.91
CA THR A 248 -8.79 -12.29 -8.90
C THR A 248 -7.35 -12.29 -8.40
N ALA A 249 -6.86 -11.20 -7.83
CA ALA A 249 -5.50 -11.11 -7.27
C ALA A 249 -5.29 -12.14 -6.13
N ILE A 250 -6.29 -12.34 -5.27
CA ILE A 250 -6.21 -13.35 -4.20
C ILE A 250 -6.18 -14.77 -4.79
N TYR A 251 -7.07 -15.09 -5.73
CA TYR A 251 -7.19 -16.44 -6.29
C TYR A 251 -6.06 -16.80 -7.26
N GLN A 252 -5.40 -15.82 -7.87
CA GLN A 252 -4.27 -16.03 -8.79
C GLN A 252 -2.90 -15.84 -8.11
N ALA A 253 -2.88 -15.57 -6.81
CA ALA A 253 -1.61 -15.43 -6.09
C ALA A 253 -0.79 -16.72 -6.15
N ASP A 254 0.48 -16.60 -6.52
CA ASP A 254 1.45 -17.71 -6.56
C ASP A 254 2.09 -18.00 -5.19
N VAL A 255 1.46 -17.52 -4.12
CA VAL A 255 1.90 -17.70 -2.74
C VAL A 255 0.75 -18.24 -1.88
N PRO A 256 1.04 -18.95 -0.77
CA PRO A 256 0.02 -19.38 0.18
C PRO A 256 -0.74 -18.17 0.78
N VAL A 257 -2.06 -18.31 0.89
CA VAL A 257 -2.95 -17.34 1.53
C VAL A 257 -3.76 -18.04 2.62
#